data_61456a86e3cd3e2ee0a5c1c608c8aba2
#
_entry.id   61456a86e3cd3e2ee0a5c1c608c8aba2
#
_cell.length_a   1.000
_cell.length_b   1.000
_cell.length_c   1.000
_cell.angle_alpha   90.00
_cell.angle_beta   90.00
_cell.angle_gamma   90.00
#
_symmetry.space_group_name_H-M   'P 1'
#
loop_
_entity.id
_entity.type
_entity.pdbx_description
1 polymer ?
#
loop_
_entity_poly.entity_id
_entity_poly.type
_entity_poly.pdbx_seq_one_letter_code
_entity_poly.pdbx_strand_id
1 'polypeptide(L)'
;AYVMGIAAQDLPLRSQEVLSHTQITALERAVDARTLGQPIAQIIGKRQFWGRDFKVTRDVLDPRPETEGLVAAALTLPFHDVLDLGTGSGAILLSLLADCPSARGLGVDISLRALDVARENAKVLQITLKRSVFLYSNWFENVTGDFDLIVANPPYITQEEMRSLDLGVLTYEPHLALSPGGDGLDPYRIIARDHGPFLRPLGRIIVEIGPFQAANVCALFKSQGLNGLKVHQDFDGRDRLVEAYKHA
;
A
#
# COMPACT_ATOMS: atom_id res chain seq x y z
N ALA A 1 -0.77 13.05 22.61
CA ALA A 1 -0.19 13.83 21.52
C ALA A 1 -1.28 14.30 20.53
N TYR A 2 -2.08 13.38 19.93
CA TYR A 2 -3.09 13.69 18.90
C TYR A 2 -4.06 14.81 19.35
N VAL A 3 -4.74 14.64 20.48
CA VAL A 3 -5.73 15.62 20.98
C VAL A 3 -5.11 16.95 21.44
N MET A 4 -3.79 16.96 21.69
CA MET A 4 -3.04 18.17 22.04
C MET A 4 -2.48 18.89 20.79
N GLY A 5 -2.56 18.27 19.60
CA GLY A 5 -1.97 18.80 18.38
C GLY A 5 -0.44 18.88 18.38
N ILE A 6 0.24 17.99 19.11
CA ILE A 6 1.70 17.94 19.23
C ILE A 6 2.26 16.66 18.65
N ALA A 7 3.56 16.63 18.33
CA ALA A 7 4.23 15.42 17.90
C ALA A 7 4.29 14.40 19.06
N ALA A 8 4.22 13.10 18.74
CA ALA A 8 4.21 12.04 19.75
C ALA A 8 5.49 12.05 20.63
N GLN A 9 6.62 12.38 20.06
CA GLN A 9 7.90 12.49 20.74
C GLN A 9 7.97 13.62 21.75
N ASP A 10 7.13 14.66 21.62
CA ASP A 10 7.10 15.81 22.53
C ASP A 10 6.19 15.56 23.75
N LEU A 11 5.39 14.48 23.73
CA LEU A 11 4.45 14.17 24.80
C LEU A 11 5.10 14.02 26.19
N PRO A 12 6.27 13.35 26.33
CA PRO A 12 6.93 13.26 27.63
C PRO A 12 7.32 14.63 28.25
N LEU A 13 7.71 15.58 27.39
CA LEU A 13 8.09 16.93 27.80
C LEU A 13 6.89 17.76 28.28
N ARG A 14 5.69 17.35 27.89
CA ARG A 14 4.42 18.04 28.20
C ARG A 14 3.50 17.25 29.13
N SER A 15 4.05 16.25 29.82
CA SER A 15 3.29 15.34 30.70
C SER A 15 2.59 16.04 31.89
N GLN A 16 3.02 17.25 32.25
CA GLN A 16 2.43 18.05 33.32
C GLN A 16 1.37 19.06 32.80
N GLU A 17 1.16 19.15 31.51
CA GLU A 17 0.13 20.07 30.97
C GLU A 17 -1.27 19.53 31.25
N VAL A 18 -2.13 20.41 31.72
CA VAL A 18 -3.54 20.09 31.95
C VAL A 18 -4.30 20.22 30.64
N LEU A 19 -5.01 19.16 30.25
CA LEU A 19 -5.85 19.16 29.06
C LEU A 19 -7.05 20.09 29.22
N SER A 20 -7.40 20.81 28.17
CA SER A 20 -8.65 21.56 28.13
C SER A 20 -9.86 20.60 28.06
N HIS A 21 -11.06 21.12 28.38
CA HIS A 21 -12.28 20.31 28.30
C HIS A 21 -12.53 19.75 26.90
N THR A 22 -12.25 20.51 25.84
CA THR A 22 -12.34 20.05 24.45
C THR A 22 -11.36 18.93 24.13
N GLN A 23 -10.14 18.99 24.66
CA GLN A 23 -9.13 17.94 24.49
C GLN A 23 -9.51 16.66 25.27
N ILE A 24 -10.06 16.80 26.47
CA ILE A 24 -10.57 15.66 27.25
C ILE A 24 -11.69 14.96 26.48
N THR A 25 -12.70 15.69 26.03
CA THR A 25 -13.80 15.10 25.24
C THR A 25 -13.31 14.43 23.95
N ALA A 26 -12.32 15.02 23.27
CA ALA A 26 -11.73 14.40 22.09
C ALA A 26 -10.94 13.13 22.42
N LEU A 27 -10.25 13.09 23.55
CA LEU A 27 -9.54 11.92 24.06
C LEU A 27 -10.52 10.79 24.41
N GLU A 28 -11.59 11.08 25.13
CA GLU A 28 -12.64 10.11 25.47
C GLU A 28 -13.22 9.47 24.22
N ARG A 29 -13.61 10.27 23.22
CA ARG A 29 -14.09 9.75 21.92
C ARG A 29 -13.07 8.86 21.21
N ALA A 30 -11.79 9.24 21.23
CA ALA A 30 -10.72 8.43 20.62
C ALA A 30 -10.51 7.11 21.36
N VAL A 31 -10.59 7.11 22.70
CA VAL A 31 -10.52 5.90 23.53
C VAL A 31 -11.73 5.01 23.27
N ASP A 32 -12.95 5.56 23.25
CA ASP A 32 -14.16 4.80 22.96
C ASP A 32 -14.08 4.14 21.57
N ALA A 33 -13.68 4.89 20.55
CA ALA A 33 -13.49 4.35 19.22
C ALA A 33 -12.46 3.21 19.20
N ARG A 34 -11.34 3.36 19.94
CA ARG A 34 -10.32 2.32 20.05
C ARG A 34 -10.80 1.08 20.82
N THR A 35 -11.60 1.24 21.87
CA THR A 35 -12.19 0.11 22.60
C THR A 35 -13.18 -0.68 21.75
N LEU A 36 -13.79 -0.04 20.76
CA LEU A 36 -14.63 -0.69 19.73
C LEU A 36 -13.79 -1.33 18.60
N GLY A 37 -12.44 -1.32 18.69
CA GLY A 37 -11.55 -1.95 17.73
C GLY A 37 -11.11 -1.06 16.57
N GLN A 38 -11.55 0.23 16.50
CA GLN A 38 -11.14 1.09 15.37
C GLN A 38 -9.62 1.26 15.32
N PRO A 39 -8.97 1.11 14.14
CA PRO A 39 -7.53 1.32 13.97
C PRO A 39 -7.10 2.74 14.36
N ILE A 40 -5.97 2.84 15.05
CA ILE A 40 -5.44 4.15 15.50
C ILE A 40 -5.25 5.10 14.33
N ALA A 41 -4.74 4.62 13.20
CA ALA A 41 -4.56 5.43 12.00
C ALA A 41 -5.87 6.08 11.51
N GLN A 42 -6.98 5.36 11.57
CA GLN A 42 -8.29 5.91 11.21
C GLN A 42 -8.84 6.88 12.25
N ILE A 43 -8.56 6.66 13.56
CA ILE A 43 -8.97 7.58 14.65
C ILE A 43 -8.23 8.92 14.51
N ILE A 44 -6.92 8.89 14.25
CA ILE A 44 -6.10 10.10 14.10
C ILE A 44 -6.10 10.65 12.66
N GLY A 45 -6.66 9.90 11.71
CA GLY A 45 -6.78 10.29 10.30
C GLY A 45 -5.49 10.20 9.50
N LYS A 46 -4.42 9.62 10.07
CA LYS A 46 -3.13 9.50 9.39
C LYS A 46 -2.29 8.32 9.86
N ARG A 47 -1.40 7.86 8.99
CA ARG A 47 -0.37 6.85 9.22
C ARG A 47 0.98 7.36 8.74
N GLN A 48 2.01 7.14 9.54
CA GLN A 48 3.38 7.33 9.06
C GLN A 48 3.80 6.10 8.26
N PHE A 49 4.32 6.33 7.06
CA PHE A 49 4.84 5.31 6.16
C PHE A 49 6.02 5.89 5.37
N TRP A 50 7.13 5.18 5.31
CA TRP A 50 8.35 5.61 4.62
C TRP A 50 8.80 7.03 4.99
N GLY A 51 8.76 7.34 6.30
CA GLY A 51 9.13 8.66 6.85
C GLY A 51 8.17 9.81 6.54
N ARG A 52 6.97 9.54 5.97
CA ARG A 52 5.96 10.53 5.56
C ARG A 52 4.61 10.26 6.20
N ASP A 53 3.85 11.31 6.47
CA ASP A 53 2.47 11.18 6.96
C ASP A 53 1.51 11.02 5.78
N PHE A 54 0.74 9.93 5.75
CA PHE A 54 -0.31 9.67 4.79
C PHE A 54 -1.67 9.78 5.46
N LYS A 55 -2.61 10.47 4.83
CA LYS A 55 -4.01 10.45 5.23
C LYS A 55 -4.57 9.04 5.08
N VAL A 56 -5.28 8.59 6.10
CA VAL A 56 -5.96 7.29 6.14
C VAL A 56 -7.43 7.51 6.50
N THR A 57 -8.31 6.86 5.77
CA THR A 57 -9.75 6.80 6.03
C THR A 57 -10.20 5.35 6.03
N ARG A 58 -11.45 5.10 6.34
CA ARG A 58 -12.05 3.77 6.21
C ARG A 58 -12.12 3.22 4.76
N ASP A 59 -11.80 4.06 3.78
CA ASP A 59 -11.88 3.70 2.35
C ASP A 59 -10.57 3.12 1.81
N VAL A 60 -9.50 3.11 2.62
CA VAL A 60 -8.17 2.59 2.26
C VAL A 60 -7.63 1.66 3.33
N LEU A 61 -6.80 0.71 2.91
CA LEU A 61 -5.98 -0.07 3.85
C LEU A 61 -5.02 0.86 4.59
N ASP A 62 -4.88 0.66 5.90
CA ASP A 62 -3.83 1.34 6.68
C ASP A 62 -2.45 0.87 6.19
N PRO A 63 -1.57 1.75 5.67
CA PRO A 63 -0.24 1.36 5.19
C PRO A 63 0.53 0.57 6.25
N ARG A 64 1.02 -0.61 5.89
CA ARG A 64 1.71 -1.52 6.81
C ARG A 64 3.21 -1.28 6.80
N PRO A 65 3.91 -1.41 7.96
CA PRO A 65 5.37 -1.28 8.00
C PRO A 65 6.07 -2.29 7.09
N GLU A 66 5.53 -3.50 6.94
CA GLU A 66 6.07 -4.56 6.10
C GLU A 66 6.11 -4.16 4.62
N THR A 67 5.14 -3.34 4.19
CA THR A 67 5.06 -2.80 2.82
C THR A 67 6.19 -1.81 2.50
N GLU A 68 6.86 -1.24 3.51
CA GLU A 68 8.05 -0.41 3.30
C GLU A 68 9.19 -1.20 2.63
N GLY A 69 9.23 -2.51 2.85
CA GLY A 69 10.15 -3.41 2.15
C GLY A 69 9.98 -3.39 0.63
N LEU A 70 8.73 -3.22 0.13
CA LEU A 70 8.45 -3.09 -1.29
C LEU A 70 9.05 -1.79 -1.85
N VAL A 71 8.88 -0.68 -1.15
CA VAL A 71 9.50 0.61 -1.52
C VAL A 71 11.03 0.49 -1.54
N ALA A 72 11.61 -0.12 -0.49
CA ALA A 72 13.06 -0.36 -0.43
C ALA A 72 13.56 -1.20 -1.61
N ALA A 73 12.90 -2.31 -1.93
CA ALA A 73 13.25 -3.17 -3.06
C ALA A 73 13.12 -2.43 -4.40
N ALA A 74 12.06 -1.63 -4.58
CA ALA A 74 11.84 -0.85 -5.78
C ALA A 74 12.95 0.18 -6.02
N LEU A 75 13.45 0.82 -4.97
CA LEU A 75 14.50 1.84 -5.04
C LEU A 75 15.91 1.28 -5.27
N THR A 76 16.11 -0.05 -5.23
CA THR A 76 17.44 -0.67 -5.47
C THR A 76 17.97 -0.47 -6.89
N LEU A 77 17.08 -0.31 -7.86
CA LEU A 77 17.42 -0.08 -9.27
C LEU A 77 16.65 1.12 -9.82
N PRO A 78 17.23 1.87 -10.76
CA PRO A 78 16.58 3.04 -11.35
C PRO A 78 15.32 2.65 -12.14
N PHE A 79 14.34 3.52 -12.12
CA PHE A 79 13.13 3.49 -12.95
C PHE A 79 12.72 4.93 -13.27
N HIS A 80 11.93 5.10 -14.33
CA HIS A 80 11.38 6.39 -14.73
C HIS A 80 9.85 6.36 -14.69
N ASP A 81 9.24 5.33 -15.25
CA ASP A 81 7.79 5.16 -15.30
C ASP A 81 7.39 3.98 -14.38
N VAL A 82 6.54 4.25 -13.37
CA VAL A 82 6.04 3.24 -12.44
C VAL A 82 4.53 3.13 -12.47
N LEU A 83 4.03 1.88 -12.47
CA LEU A 83 2.62 1.54 -12.29
C LEU A 83 2.42 0.92 -10.91
N ASP A 84 1.46 1.45 -10.14
CA ASP A 84 1.05 0.93 -8.84
C ASP A 84 -0.39 0.37 -8.96
N LEU A 85 -0.51 -0.96 -8.91
CA LEU A 85 -1.78 -1.68 -9.03
C LEU A 85 -2.42 -1.86 -7.66
N GLY A 86 -3.64 -1.35 -7.48
CA GLY A 86 -4.30 -1.31 -6.18
C GLY A 86 -3.65 -0.26 -5.27
N THR A 87 -3.49 0.97 -5.77
CA THR A 87 -2.70 2.02 -5.12
C THR A 87 -3.21 2.45 -3.74
N GLY A 88 -4.48 2.20 -3.41
CA GLY A 88 -5.08 2.52 -2.11
C GLY A 88 -4.91 3.99 -1.73
N SER A 89 -4.23 4.26 -0.63
CA SER A 89 -3.89 5.61 -0.17
C SER A 89 -2.80 6.31 -1.00
N GLY A 90 -2.21 5.62 -1.98
CA GLY A 90 -1.07 6.08 -2.75
C GLY A 90 0.27 5.93 -2.03
N ALA A 91 0.33 5.22 -0.90
CA ALA A 91 1.50 5.18 -0.03
C ALA A 91 2.76 4.67 -0.74
N ILE A 92 2.65 3.58 -1.51
CA ILE A 92 3.78 3.02 -2.27
C ILE A 92 4.20 4.00 -3.37
N LEU A 93 3.29 4.33 -4.27
CA LEU A 93 3.58 5.21 -5.42
C LEU A 93 4.18 6.54 -5.00
N LEU A 94 3.54 7.22 -4.06
CA LEU A 94 3.97 8.56 -3.65
C LEU A 94 5.31 8.53 -2.90
N SER A 95 5.60 7.47 -2.14
CA SER A 95 6.92 7.29 -1.52
C SER A 95 8.01 7.12 -2.58
N LEU A 96 7.78 6.29 -3.61
CA LEU A 96 8.71 6.13 -4.73
C LEU A 96 8.94 7.45 -5.48
N LEU A 97 7.87 8.18 -5.78
CA LEU A 97 7.98 9.47 -6.48
C LEU A 97 8.66 10.55 -5.64
N ALA A 98 8.49 10.54 -4.32
CA ALA A 98 9.17 11.49 -3.45
C ALA A 98 10.68 11.27 -3.42
N ASP A 99 11.14 10.01 -3.44
CA ASP A 99 12.56 9.68 -3.42
C ASP A 99 13.21 9.68 -4.82
N CYS A 100 12.40 9.59 -5.90
CA CYS A 100 12.84 9.67 -7.28
C CYS A 100 12.23 10.89 -7.98
N PRO A 101 12.81 12.12 -7.85
CA PRO A 101 12.21 13.35 -8.39
C PRO A 101 12.01 13.35 -9.91
N SER A 102 12.81 12.61 -10.67
CA SER A 102 12.69 12.46 -12.12
C SER A 102 11.63 11.45 -12.57
N ALA A 103 11.16 10.58 -11.66
CA ALA A 103 10.19 9.56 -11.99
C ALA A 103 8.75 10.13 -12.02
N ARG A 104 7.91 9.45 -12.77
CA ARG A 104 6.46 9.67 -12.83
C ARG A 104 5.73 8.33 -12.68
N GLY A 105 4.49 8.37 -12.23
CA GLY A 105 3.76 7.14 -11.99
C GLY A 105 2.27 7.25 -12.18
N LEU A 106 1.68 6.10 -12.45
CA LEU A 106 0.26 5.87 -12.52
C LEU A 106 -0.15 4.96 -11.36
N GLY A 107 -1.01 5.44 -10.49
CA GLY A 107 -1.69 4.62 -9.48
C GLY A 107 -3.08 4.25 -9.96
N VAL A 108 -3.42 2.98 -9.94
CA VAL A 108 -4.76 2.52 -10.31
C VAL A 108 -5.43 1.82 -9.14
N ASP A 109 -6.74 1.99 -9.03
CA ASP A 109 -7.56 1.33 -8.03
C ASP A 109 -9.00 1.16 -8.53
N ILE A 110 -9.67 0.10 -8.07
CA ILE A 110 -11.09 -0.13 -8.35
C ILE A 110 -12.01 0.72 -7.46
N SER A 111 -11.48 1.31 -6.40
CA SER A 111 -12.20 2.19 -5.47
C SER A 111 -11.94 3.66 -5.82
N LEU A 112 -12.96 4.34 -6.31
CA LEU A 112 -12.89 5.80 -6.53
C LEU A 112 -12.58 6.56 -5.23
N ARG A 113 -13.06 6.08 -4.09
CA ARG A 113 -12.80 6.70 -2.78
C ARG A 113 -11.33 6.54 -2.36
N ALA A 114 -10.72 5.40 -2.64
CA ALA A 114 -9.28 5.21 -2.42
C ALA A 114 -8.46 6.19 -3.28
N LEU A 115 -8.82 6.34 -4.56
CA LEU A 115 -8.18 7.31 -5.44
C LEU A 115 -8.31 8.76 -4.98
N ASP A 116 -9.44 9.13 -4.34
CA ASP A 116 -9.58 10.46 -3.75
C ASP A 116 -8.63 10.66 -2.57
N VAL A 117 -8.46 9.65 -1.70
CA VAL A 117 -7.46 9.68 -0.64
C VAL A 117 -6.03 9.79 -1.20
N ALA A 118 -5.70 9.02 -2.25
CA ALA A 118 -4.40 9.08 -2.91
C ALA A 118 -4.11 10.47 -3.51
N ARG A 119 -5.10 11.10 -4.15
CA ARG A 119 -4.98 12.47 -4.68
C ARG A 119 -4.76 13.50 -3.58
N GLU A 120 -5.43 13.35 -2.44
CA GLU A 120 -5.19 14.23 -1.28
C GLU A 120 -3.78 14.04 -0.71
N ASN A 121 -3.30 12.81 -0.60
CA ASN A 121 -1.94 12.52 -0.17
C ASN A 121 -0.90 13.10 -1.14
N ALA A 122 -1.13 13.00 -2.45
CA ALA A 122 -0.25 13.63 -3.44
C ALA A 122 -0.16 15.14 -3.26
N LYS A 123 -1.28 15.82 -2.96
CA LYS A 123 -1.30 17.26 -2.67
C LYS A 123 -0.50 17.60 -1.41
N VAL A 124 -0.71 16.85 -0.32
CA VAL A 124 0.02 17.04 0.95
C VAL A 124 1.53 16.87 0.75
N LEU A 125 1.94 15.87 -0.02
CA LEU A 125 3.34 15.60 -0.33
C LEU A 125 3.90 16.48 -1.46
N GLN A 126 3.11 17.42 -1.99
CA GLN A 126 3.48 18.35 -3.06
C GLN A 126 3.96 17.64 -4.36
N ILE A 127 3.47 16.42 -4.60
CA ILE A 127 3.75 15.69 -5.84
C ILE A 127 2.72 16.13 -6.88
N THR A 128 3.21 16.71 -7.97
CA THR A 128 2.35 17.33 -8.99
C THR A 128 1.58 16.28 -9.80
N LEU A 129 0.42 16.68 -10.36
CA LEU A 129 -0.38 15.86 -11.27
C LEU A 129 0.35 15.46 -12.56
N LYS A 130 1.45 16.14 -12.90
CA LYS A 130 2.32 15.75 -14.03
C LYS A 130 3.16 14.52 -13.70
N ARG A 131 3.39 14.26 -12.41
CA ARG A 131 4.21 13.15 -11.95
C ARG A 131 3.39 12.00 -11.35
N SER A 132 2.23 12.29 -10.76
CA SER A 132 1.34 11.29 -10.17
C SER A 132 -0.05 11.39 -10.79
N VAL A 133 -0.44 10.36 -11.51
CA VAL A 133 -1.79 10.23 -12.08
C VAL A 133 -2.52 9.12 -11.33
N PHE A 134 -3.80 9.33 -11.02
CA PHE A 134 -4.64 8.33 -10.35
C PHE A 134 -5.87 8.04 -11.21
N LEU A 135 -6.03 6.78 -11.62
CA LEU A 135 -7.03 6.33 -12.58
C LEU A 135 -7.86 5.17 -12.00
N TYR A 136 -9.17 5.23 -12.20
CA TYR A 136 -10.04 4.09 -11.93
C TYR A 136 -9.73 2.96 -12.91
N SER A 137 -9.39 1.79 -12.40
CA SER A 137 -9.15 0.60 -13.20
C SER A 137 -9.31 -0.66 -12.34
N ASN A 138 -9.90 -1.68 -12.91
CA ASN A 138 -9.81 -3.03 -12.40
C ASN A 138 -8.54 -3.65 -12.98
N TRP A 139 -7.47 -3.65 -12.19
CA TRP A 139 -6.12 -4.02 -12.62
C TRP A 139 -5.69 -3.23 -13.87
N PHE A 140 -5.46 -3.88 -15.01
CA PHE A 140 -4.95 -3.29 -16.24
C PHE A 140 -6.03 -2.74 -17.20
N GLU A 141 -7.34 -2.91 -16.89
CA GLU A 141 -8.43 -2.64 -17.86
C GLU A 141 -8.39 -1.26 -18.50
N ASN A 142 -8.06 -0.22 -17.74
CA ASN A 142 -7.99 1.16 -18.23
C ASN A 142 -6.56 1.71 -18.28
N VAL A 143 -5.55 0.85 -18.05
CA VAL A 143 -4.13 1.26 -18.11
C VAL A 143 -3.70 1.43 -19.57
N THR A 144 -2.92 2.46 -19.83
CA THR A 144 -2.28 2.72 -21.13
C THR A 144 -0.82 3.06 -20.93
N GLY A 145 0.00 2.77 -21.93
CA GLY A 145 1.45 2.98 -21.88
C GLY A 145 2.19 1.77 -21.33
N ASP A 146 3.49 1.92 -21.16
CA ASP A 146 4.39 0.90 -20.66
C ASP A 146 5.30 1.47 -19.56
N PHE A 147 5.76 0.61 -18.66
CA PHE A 147 6.41 0.99 -17.41
C PHE A 147 7.73 0.22 -17.23
N ASP A 148 8.68 0.88 -16.57
CA ASP A 148 9.94 0.24 -16.16
C ASP A 148 9.72 -0.64 -14.92
N LEU A 149 8.74 -0.24 -14.09
CA LEU A 149 8.44 -0.88 -12.82
C LEU A 149 6.92 -1.01 -12.64
N ILE A 150 6.46 -2.20 -12.31
CA ILE A 150 5.10 -2.44 -11.81
C ILE A 150 5.22 -2.86 -10.36
N VAL A 151 4.47 -2.21 -9.47
CA VAL A 151 4.38 -2.56 -8.05
C VAL A 151 2.93 -2.87 -7.69
N ALA A 152 2.74 -3.74 -6.71
CA ALA A 152 1.42 -4.00 -6.14
C ALA A 152 1.54 -4.53 -4.70
N ASN A 153 0.64 -4.06 -3.83
CA ASN A 153 0.27 -4.76 -2.61
C ASN A 153 -1.19 -5.21 -2.76
N PRO A 154 -1.44 -6.32 -3.46
CA PRO A 154 -2.80 -6.77 -3.75
C PRO A 154 -3.45 -7.42 -2.52
N PRO A 155 -4.79 -7.53 -2.47
CA PRO A 155 -5.45 -8.36 -1.48
C PRO A 155 -5.02 -9.82 -1.65
N TYR A 156 -4.53 -10.43 -0.57
CA TYR A 156 -3.96 -11.79 -0.62
C TYR A 156 -4.51 -12.73 0.46
N ILE A 157 -5.34 -12.23 1.37
CA ILE A 157 -5.87 -13.03 2.47
C ILE A 157 -6.90 -14.03 1.91
N THR A 158 -6.72 -15.30 2.20
CA THR A 158 -7.64 -16.35 1.74
C THR A 158 -9.01 -16.20 2.39
N GLN A 159 -10.03 -16.81 1.78
CA GLN A 159 -11.38 -16.82 2.36
C GLN A 159 -11.42 -17.49 3.74
N GLU A 160 -10.55 -18.44 3.99
CA GLU A 160 -10.45 -19.13 5.28
C GLU A 160 -9.82 -18.23 6.34
N GLU A 161 -8.68 -17.59 6.02
CA GLU A 161 -7.98 -16.68 6.91
C GLU A 161 -8.83 -15.45 7.28
N MET A 162 -9.70 -14.98 6.38
CA MET A 162 -10.63 -13.87 6.66
C MET A 162 -11.51 -14.16 7.91
N ARG A 163 -11.84 -15.42 8.18
CA ARG A 163 -12.67 -15.80 9.34
C ARG A 163 -11.95 -15.67 10.67
N SER A 164 -10.61 -15.63 10.65
CA SER A 164 -9.77 -15.57 11.84
C SER A 164 -9.14 -14.19 12.08
N LEU A 165 -9.46 -13.22 11.21
CA LEU A 165 -8.95 -11.85 11.38
C LEU A 165 -9.54 -11.17 12.61
N ASP A 166 -8.77 -10.23 13.16
CA ASP A 166 -9.23 -9.35 14.23
C ASP A 166 -10.51 -8.61 13.82
N LEU A 167 -11.47 -8.52 14.73
CA LEU A 167 -12.76 -7.83 14.49
C LEU A 167 -12.58 -6.37 14.09
N GLY A 168 -11.54 -5.71 14.60
CA GLY A 168 -11.22 -4.33 14.22
C GLY A 168 -10.86 -4.22 12.74
N VAL A 169 -10.07 -5.16 12.22
CA VAL A 169 -9.74 -5.22 10.78
C VAL A 169 -11.00 -5.46 9.95
N LEU A 170 -11.78 -6.48 10.31
CA LEU A 170 -13.01 -6.83 9.60
C LEU A 170 -14.07 -5.71 9.61
N THR A 171 -14.12 -4.91 10.67
CA THR A 171 -15.15 -3.88 10.82
C THR A 171 -14.78 -2.56 10.15
N TYR A 172 -13.51 -2.22 10.15
CA TYR A 172 -13.07 -0.87 9.82
C TYR A 172 -12.20 -0.78 8.56
N GLU A 173 -11.63 -1.88 8.06
CA GLU A 173 -10.83 -1.85 6.84
C GLU A 173 -11.64 -2.38 5.64
N PRO A 174 -11.40 -1.86 4.42
CA PRO A 174 -12.18 -2.28 3.26
C PRO A 174 -11.85 -3.74 2.88
N HIS A 175 -12.86 -4.60 2.87
CA HIS A 175 -12.68 -6.03 2.58
C HIS A 175 -12.05 -6.28 1.21
N LEU A 176 -12.33 -5.43 0.21
CA LEU A 176 -11.73 -5.49 -1.12
C LEU A 176 -10.20 -5.33 -1.10
N ALA A 177 -9.65 -4.64 -0.09
CA ALA A 177 -8.21 -4.48 0.08
C ALA A 177 -7.57 -5.62 0.90
N LEU A 178 -8.37 -6.48 1.53
CA LEU A 178 -7.90 -7.59 2.36
C LEU A 178 -7.86 -8.91 1.58
N SER A 179 -8.97 -9.25 0.92
CA SER A 179 -9.16 -10.57 0.33
C SER A 179 -9.76 -10.51 -1.07
N PRO A 180 -9.21 -11.24 -2.04
CA PRO A 180 -9.85 -11.46 -3.33
C PRO A 180 -10.85 -12.61 -3.27
N GLY A 181 -10.97 -13.28 -2.11
CA GLY A 181 -11.66 -14.55 -1.96
C GLY A 181 -10.78 -15.75 -2.31
N GLY A 182 -11.39 -16.94 -2.33
CA GLY A 182 -10.74 -18.18 -2.74
C GLY A 182 -9.45 -18.50 -1.99
N ASP A 183 -8.40 -18.81 -2.76
CA ASP A 183 -7.05 -19.13 -2.27
C ASP A 183 -6.11 -17.93 -2.12
N GLY A 184 -6.63 -16.71 -2.32
CA GLY A 184 -5.83 -15.48 -2.20
C GLY A 184 -4.89 -15.21 -3.38
N LEU A 185 -4.90 -16.02 -4.44
CA LEU A 185 -3.92 -15.92 -5.54
C LEU A 185 -4.46 -15.24 -6.81
N ASP A 186 -5.75 -14.92 -6.89
CA ASP A 186 -6.36 -14.36 -8.11
C ASP A 186 -5.70 -13.06 -8.59
N PRO A 187 -5.30 -12.10 -7.72
CA PRO A 187 -4.57 -10.93 -8.16
C PRO A 187 -3.26 -11.26 -8.87
N TYR A 188 -2.51 -12.21 -8.34
CA TYR A 188 -1.24 -12.63 -8.95
C TYR A 188 -1.43 -13.36 -10.27
N ARG A 189 -2.52 -14.12 -10.43
CA ARG A 189 -2.90 -14.74 -11.73
C ARG A 189 -3.16 -13.67 -12.79
N ILE A 190 -3.88 -12.60 -12.41
CA ILE A 190 -4.19 -11.47 -13.29
C ILE A 190 -2.89 -10.72 -13.63
N ILE A 191 -2.08 -10.35 -12.64
CA ILE A 191 -0.81 -9.64 -12.85
C ILE A 191 0.11 -10.45 -13.74
N ALA A 192 0.27 -11.76 -13.48
CA ALA A 192 1.11 -12.64 -14.26
C ALA A 192 0.63 -12.76 -15.72
N ARG A 193 -0.66 -12.89 -15.95
CA ARG A 193 -1.25 -13.07 -17.28
C ARG A 193 -1.18 -11.79 -18.13
N ASP A 194 -1.47 -10.63 -17.52
CA ASP A 194 -1.79 -9.40 -18.25
C ASP A 194 -0.64 -8.39 -18.30
N HIS A 195 0.45 -8.56 -17.55
CA HIS A 195 1.57 -7.60 -17.48
C HIS A 195 2.24 -7.30 -18.83
N GLY A 196 2.19 -8.25 -19.77
CA GLY A 196 3.02 -8.25 -20.98
C GLY A 196 3.04 -6.93 -21.77
N PRO A 197 1.88 -6.34 -22.13
CA PRO A 197 1.82 -5.07 -22.87
C PRO A 197 2.30 -3.85 -22.05
N PHE A 198 2.26 -3.94 -20.72
CA PHE A 198 2.48 -2.82 -19.82
C PHE A 198 3.88 -2.81 -19.19
N LEU A 199 4.64 -3.87 -19.31
CA LEU A 199 5.99 -3.95 -18.77
C LEU A 199 7.00 -3.86 -19.92
N ARG A 200 7.92 -2.90 -19.86
CA ARG A 200 9.00 -2.75 -20.84
C ARG A 200 9.95 -3.96 -20.85
N PRO A 201 10.67 -4.21 -21.93
CA PRO A 201 11.79 -5.12 -21.91
C PRO A 201 12.76 -4.76 -20.76
N LEU A 202 13.25 -5.76 -20.03
CA LEU A 202 14.06 -5.60 -18.81
C LEU A 202 13.35 -4.90 -17.65
N GLY A 203 12.09 -4.52 -17.81
CA GLY A 203 11.26 -4.00 -16.72
C GLY A 203 11.00 -5.06 -15.65
N ARG A 204 10.63 -4.62 -14.46
CA ARG A 204 10.44 -5.52 -13.31
C ARG A 204 9.09 -5.33 -12.65
N ILE A 205 8.63 -6.42 -12.02
CA ILE A 205 7.43 -6.46 -11.20
C ILE A 205 7.86 -6.77 -9.76
N ILE A 206 7.34 -6.04 -8.80
CA ILE A 206 7.51 -6.33 -7.37
C ILE A 206 6.13 -6.36 -6.73
N VAL A 207 5.77 -7.49 -6.15
CA VAL A 207 4.48 -7.65 -5.47
C VAL A 207 4.67 -8.07 -4.01
N GLU A 208 3.85 -7.50 -3.12
CA GLU A 208 3.72 -8.02 -1.76
C GLU A 208 2.91 -9.30 -1.77
N ILE A 209 3.24 -10.23 -0.87
CA ILE A 209 2.62 -11.56 -0.76
C ILE A 209 2.34 -11.90 0.70
N GLY A 210 1.39 -12.80 0.92
CA GLY A 210 1.24 -13.49 2.19
C GLY A 210 2.43 -14.43 2.49
N PRO A 211 2.70 -14.74 3.78
CA PRO A 211 3.92 -15.45 4.22
C PRO A 211 4.15 -16.83 3.57
N PHE A 212 3.10 -17.45 3.04
CA PHE A 212 3.16 -18.81 2.48
C PHE A 212 2.89 -18.87 0.98
N GLN A 213 2.82 -17.72 0.30
CA GLN A 213 2.44 -17.64 -1.12
C GLN A 213 3.63 -17.59 -2.09
N ALA A 214 4.87 -17.42 -1.61
CA ALA A 214 6.05 -17.20 -2.44
C ALA A 214 6.21 -18.24 -3.56
N ALA A 215 6.15 -19.54 -3.23
CA ALA A 215 6.30 -20.61 -4.21
C ALA A 215 5.24 -20.56 -5.32
N ASN A 216 3.99 -20.30 -4.95
CA ASN A 216 2.87 -20.24 -5.89
C ASN A 216 2.98 -19.01 -6.80
N VAL A 217 3.29 -17.84 -6.25
CA VAL A 217 3.45 -16.60 -7.02
C VAL A 217 4.65 -16.69 -7.97
N CYS A 218 5.79 -17.24 -7.51
CA CYS A 218 6.93 -17.50 -8.36
C CYS A 218 6.59 -18.45 -9.53
N ALA A 219 5.83 -19.51 -9.27
CA ALA A 219 5.38 -20.44 -10.31
C ALA A 219 4.48 -19.76 -11.35
N LEU A 220 3.53 -18.92 -10.89
CA LEU A 220 2.65 -18.14 -11.77
C LEU A 220 3.48 -17.19 -12.66
N PHE A 221 4.39 -16.42 -12.09
CA PHE A 221 5.22 -15.47 -12.84
C PHE A 221 6.12 -16.19 -13.86
N LYS A 222 6.76 -17.29 -13.45
CA LYS A 222 7.58 -18.11 -14.34
C LYS A 222 6.78 -18.68 -15.51
N SER A 223 5.55 -19.14 -15.27
CA SER A 223 4.70 -19.71 -16.32
C SER A 223 4.28 -18.69 -17.39
N GLN A 224 4.34 -17.40 -17.06
CA GLN A 224 4.03 -16.29 -17.96
C GLN A 224 5.28 -15.59 -18.51
N GLY A 225 6.44 -16.25 -18.45
CA GLY A 225 7.69 -15.79 -19.09
C GLY A 225 8.50 -14.78 -18.28
N LEU A 226 8.11 -14.46 -17.05
CA LEU A 226 8.94 -13.67 -16.16
C LEU A 226 10.13 -14.51 -15.63
N ASN A 227 11.27 -13.88 -15.44
CA ASN A 227 12.51 -14.51 -15.00
C ASN A 227 13.16 -13.73 -13.86
N GLY A 228 14.37 -14.15 -13.44
CA GLY A 228 15.11 -13.48 -12.37
C GLY A 228 14.35 -13.39 -11.04
N LEU A 229 13.50 -14.39 -10.79
CA LEU A 229 12.62 -14.41 -9.62
C LEU A 229 13.44 -14.36 -8.32
N LYS A 230 13.08 -13.41 -7.45
CA LYS A 230 13.68 -13.23 -6.14
C LYS A 230 12.59 -13.07 -5.10
N VAL A 231 12.72 -13.80 -4.00
CA VAL A 231 11.86 -13.64 -2.82
C VAL A 231 12.62 -12.80 -1.80
N HIS A 232 11.96 -11.76 -1.28
CA HIS A 232 12.49 -10.92 -0.20
C HIS A 232 11.72 -11.21 1.08
N GLN A 233 12.46 -11.24 2.19
CA GLN A 233 11.90 -11.47 3.51
C GLN A 233 11.72 -10.15 4.27
N ASP A 234 10.74 -10.12 5.17
CA ASP A 234 10.61 -9.05 6.16
C ASP A 234 11.64 -9.21 7.30
N PHE A 235 11.63 -8.27 8.25
CA PHE A 235 12.54 -8.30 9.40
C PHE A 235 12.34 -9.50 10.33
N ASP A 236 11.18 -10.16 10.26
CA ASP A 236 10.88 -11.39 11.01
C ASP A 236 11.34 -12.67 10.25
N GLY A 237 11.92 -12.52 9.07
CA GLY A 237 12.37 -13.63 8.22
C GLY A 237 11.24 -14.34 7.46
N ARG A 238 10.08 -13.71 7.34
CA ARG A 238 8.95 -14.25 6.57
C ARG A 238 9.02 -13.75 5.14
N ASP A 239 8.71 -14.62 4.18
CA ASP A 239 8.56 -14.22 2.78
C ASP A 239 7.50 -13.13 2.66
N ARG A 240 7.87 -12.00 2.00
CA ARG A 240 7.01 -10.83 1.94
C ARG A 240 6.85 -10.26 0.54
N LEU A 241 7.87 -10.36 -0.32
CA LEU A 241 7.81 -9.84 -1.67
C LEU A 241 8.30 -10.88 -2.68
N VAL A 242 7.71 -10.85 -3.86
CA VAL A 242 8.25 -11.51 -5.05
C VAL A 242 8.62 -10.45 -6.07
N GLU A 243 9.87 -10.46 -6.50
CA GLU A 243 10.41 -9.65 -7.59
C GLU A 243 10.67 -10.52 -8.80
N ALA A 244 10.34 -10.05 -9.99
CA ALA A 244 10.54 -10.73 -11.26
C ALA A 244 10.82 -9.73 -12.38
N TYR A 245 11.43 -10.20 -13.47
CA TYR A 245 11.86 -9.38 -14.59
C TYR A 245 11.28 -9.89 -15.91
N LYS A 246 10.94 -8.98 -16.83
CA LYS A 246 10.61 -9.31 -18.20
C LYS A 246 11.90 -9.52 -18.99
N HIS A 247 11.90 -10.52 -19.88
CA HIS A 247 13.00 -10.71 -20.83
C HIS A 247 13.22 -9.48 -21.73
N ALA A 248 14.44 -9.35 -22.27
CA ALA A 248 14.78 -8.37 -23.29
C ALA A 248 14.01 -8.60 -24.59
#